data_00ec742fad2e0209a8ea370acefad2b5
#
_entry.id   00ec742fad2e0209a8ea370acefad2b5
#
_cell.length_a   1.000
_cell.length_b   1.000
_cell.length_c   1.000
_cell.angle_alpha   90.00
_cell.angle_beta   90.00
_cell.angle_gamma   90.00
#
_symmetry.space_group_name_H-M   'P 1'
#
loop_
_entity.id
_entity.type
_entity.pdbx_description
1 polymer ?
#
loop_
_entity_poly.entity_id
_entity_poly.type
_entity_poly.pdbx_seq_one_letter_code
_entity_poly.pdbx_strand_id
1 'polypeptide(L)'
;MEYISSDTNVWLDFVEIEKLNLPFQLPYIYIMNDETIEDELLNPPGISDKLLQLGLQKTELTEEEFYLAGTLASRYAKPSIYDCIALAIAKIRGLTLLTGDGPLRKAAVAEG
;
A
#
# COMPACT_ATOMS: atom_id res chain seq x y z
N MET A 1 18.46 3.35 -0.03
CA MET A 1 17.33 3.22 0.92
C MET A 1 16.28 2.31 0.30
N GLU A 2 15.76 1.38 1.08
CA GLU A 2 14.81 0.40 0.56
C GLU A 2 13.41 0.99 0.39
N TYR A 3 12.77 0.69 -0.75
CA TYR A 3 11.38 1.07 -1.01
C TYR A 3 10.46 -0.05 -0.54
N ILE A 4 9.34 0.35 0.06
CA ILE A 4 8.32 -0.57 0.58
C ILE A 4 6.96 -0.18 0.01
N SER A 5 6.28 -1.14 -0.62
CA SER A 5 4.89 -0.95 -1.03
C SER A 5 3.99 -1.07 0.19
N SER A 6 3.08 -0.12 0.38
CA SER A 6 2.21 -0.09 1.55
C SER A 6 0.74 -0.01 1.14
N ASP A 7 -0.12 -0.60 1.97
CA ASP A 7 -1.58 -0.53 1.76
C ASP A 7 -2.21 0.57 2.61
N THR A 8 -3.48 0.84 2.35
CA THR A 8 -4.23 1.84 3.11
C THR A 8 -4.39 1.45 4.56
N ASN A 9 -4.70 0.17 4.82
CA ASN A 9 -5.04 -0.29 6.16
C ASN A 9 -3.89 -0.12 7.16
N VAL A 10 -2.65 -0.31 6.72
CA VAL A 10 -1.51 -0.15 7.62
C VAL A 10 -1.42 1.29 8.14
N TRP A 11 -1.71 2.27 7.28
CA TRP A 11 -1.66 3.68 7.70
C TRP A 11 -2.82 4.03 8.63
N LEU A 12 -4.00 3.50 8.37
CA LEU A 12 -5.16 3.70 9.26
C LEU A 12 -4.91 3.06 10.63
N ASP A 13 -4.24 1.91 10.68
CA ASP A 13 -3.86 1.29 11.95
C ASP A 13 -2.92 2.19 12.74
N PHE A 14 -1.92 2.79 12.10
CA PHE A 14 -1.01 3.72 12.77
C PHE A 14 -1.70 5.00 13.24
N VAL A 15 -2.69 5.49 12.49
CA VAL A 15 -3.53 6.62 12.92
C VAL A 15 -4.27 6.26 14.21
N GLU A 16 -4.87 5.07 14.24
CA GLU A 16 -5.69 4.64 15.38
C GLU A 16 -4.89 4.55 16.67
N ILE A 17 -3.65 4.11 16.61
CA ILE A 17 -2.78 4.04 17.80
C ILE A 17 -1.97 5.31 18.02
N GLU A 18 -2.21 6.35 17.23
CA GLU A 18 -1.52 7.65 17.35
C GLU A 18 0.00 7.56 17.20
N LYS A 19 0.46 6.66 16.31
CA LYS A 19 1.89 6.41 16.07
C LYS A 19 2.28 6.58 14.60
N LEU A 20 1.61 7.52 13.91
CA LEU A 20 1.81 7.70 12.47
C LEU A 20 3.26 8.05 12.10
N ASN A 21 4.00 8.68 13.00
CA ASN A 21 5.39 9.07 12.75
C ASN A 21 6.37 7.91 12.80
N LEU A 22 6.03 6.82 13.50
CA LEU A 22 6.97 5.73 13.76
C LEU A 22 7.56 5.10 12.50
N PRO A 23 6.77 4.72 11.48
CA PRO A 23 7.34 4.10 10.29
C PRO A 23 8.36 4.99 9.59
N PHE A 24 8.17 6.32 9.65
CA PHE A 24 9.05 7.27 8.97
C PHE A 24 10.35 7.54 9.71
N GLN A 25 10.51 6.99 10.91
CA GLN A 25 11.78 7.01 11.63
C GLN A 25 12.70 5.87 11.20
N LEU A 26 12.19 4.91 10.44
CA LEU A 26 12.96 3.80 9.91
C LEU A 26 13.58 4.16 8.56
N PRO A 27 14.67 3.50 8.15
CA PRO A 27 15.37 3.83 6.91
C PRO A 27 14.69 3.24 5.65
N TYR A 28 13.38 3.48 5.50
CA TYR A 28 12.59 3.00 4.37
C TYR A 28 11.86 4.14 3.69
N ILE A 29 11.58 3.96 2.41
CA ILE A 29 10.71 4.85 1.66
C ILE A 29 9.43 4.10 1.35
N TYR A 30 8.31 4.55 1.90
CA TYR A 30 7.01 3.93 1.69
C TYR A 30 6.35 4.55 0.47
N ILE A 31 5.80 3.70 -0.39
CA ILE A 31 5.10 4.16 -1.59
C ILE A 31 3.68 3.62 -1.63
N MET A 32 2.79 4.38 -2.25
CA MET A 32 1.43 3.99 -2.58
C MET A 32 1.06 4.53 -3.95
N ASN A 33 0.18 3.82 -4.63
CA ASN A 33 -0.39 4.31 -5.87
C ASN A 33 -1.19 5.59 -5.61
N ASP A 34 -1.06 6.57 -6.48
CA ASP A 34 -1.70 7.88 -6.32
C ASP A 34 -3.23 7.80 -6.31
N GLU A 35 -3.85 6.96 -7.15
CA GLU A 35 -5.30 6.77 -7.13
C GLU A 35 -5.78 6.15 -5.83
N THR A 36 -5.02 5.20 -5.26
CA THR A 36 -5.33 4.60 -3.96
C THR A 36 -5.33 5.67 -2.87
N ILE A 37 -4.35 6.56 -2.89
CA ILE A 37 -4.28 7.65 -1.93
C ILE A 37 -5.52 8.54 -2.06
N GLU A 38 -5.88 8.93 -3.27
CA GLU A 38 -7.04 9.78 -3.51
C GLU A 38 -8.37 9.13 -3.13
N ASP A 39 -8.50 7.84 -3.38
CA ASP A 39 -9.78 7.13 -3.22
C ASP A 39 -9.98 6.59 -1.80
N GLU A 40 -8.91 6.24 -1.10
CA GLU A 40 -9.00 5.54 0.18
C GLU A 40 -8.49 6.30 1.39
N LEU A 41 -7.50 7.17 1.25
CA LEU A 41 -6.95 7.92 2.39
C LEU A 41 -7.74 9.20 2.63
N LEU A 42 -9.01 9.02 3.00
CA LEU A 42 -9.97 10.12 3.16
C LEU A 42 -10.25 10.49 4.61
N ASN A 43 -10.07 9.56 5.53
CA ASN A 43 -10.38 9.78 6.95
C ASN A 43 -9.22 9.33 7.84
N PRO A 44 -8.84 10.12 8.84
CA PRO A 44 -9.39 11.45 9.15
C PRO A 44 -9.05 12.47 8.06
N PRO A 45 -9.82 13.56 7.96
CA PRO A 45 -9.54 14.60 6.96
C PRO A 45 -8.10 15.09 7.05
N GLY A 46 -7.44 15.24 5.90
CA GLY A 46 -6.04 15.68 5.84
C GLY A 46 -5.00 14.58 6.05
N ILE A 47 -5.43 13.31 6.19
CA ILE A 47 -4.48 12.21 6.45
C ILE A 47 -3.51 12.01 5.28
N SER A 48 -3.98 12.12 4.04
CA SER A 48 -3.11 11.95 2.88
C SER A 48 -2.02 13.01 2.84
N ASP A 49 -2.36 14.27 3.08
CA ASP A 49 -1.39 15.36 3.13
C ASP A 49 -0.37 15.15 4.23
N LYS A 50 -0.82 14.72 5.40
CA LYS A 50 0.08 14.46 6.52
C LYS A 50 1.07 13.36 6.20
N LEU A 51 0.61 12.27 5.61
CA LEU A 51 1.47 11.16 5.22
C LEU A 51 2.51 11.58 4.18
N LEU A 52 2.10 12.38 3.19
CA LEU A 52 3.02 12.90 2.18
C LEU A 52 4.08 13.80 2.81
N GLN A 53 3.70 14.64 3.78
CA GLN A 53 4.63 15.47 4.51
C GLN A 53 5.63 14.65 5.32
N LEU A 54 5.20 13.51 5.86
CA LEU A 54 6.07 12.62 6.63
C LEU A 54 7.04 11.81 5.75
N GLY A 55 6.75 11.70 4.45
CA GLY A 55 7.65 11.02 3.53
C GLY A 55 7.02 9.96 2.63
N LEU A 56 5.72 9.69 2.76
CA LEU A 56 5.04 8.77 1.84
C LEU A 56 5.15 9.31 0.42
N GLN A 57 5.52 8.46 -0.52
CA GLN A 57 5.65 8.86 -1.92
C GLN A 57 4.54 8.27 -2.78
N LYS A 58 4.01 9.08 -3.66
CA LYS A 58 3.04 8.64 -4.68
C LYS A 58 3.77 7.95 -5.81
N THR A 59 3.14 6.95 -6.40
CA THR A 59 3.65 6.32 -7.61
C THR A 59 2.51 5.99 -8.55
N GLU A 60 2.77 6.12 -9.85
CA GLU A 60 1.83 5.68 -10.87
C GLU A 60 2.03 4.19 -11.14
N LEU A 61 0.98 3.51 -11.59
CA LEU A 61 1.09 2.13 -12.02
C LEU A 61 1.68 2.06 -13.42
N THR A 62 2.59 1.11 -13.61
CA THR A 62 2.96 0.70 -14.95
C THR A 62 1.82 -0.13 -15.54
N GLU A 63 1.82 -0.30 -16.86
CA GLU A 63 0.83 -1.14 -17.55
C GLU A 63 0.86 -2.57 -17.03
N GLU A 64 2.06 -3.11 -16.80
CA GLU A 64 2.25 -4.46 -16.27
C GLU A 64 1.66 -4.59 -14.86
N GLU A 65 1.87 -3.60 -14.01
CA GLU A 65 1.30 -3.58 -12.66
C GLU A 65 -0.22 -3.50 -12.70
N PHE A 66 -0.77 -2.70 -13.57
CA PHE A 66 -2.21 -2.60 -13.76
C PHE A 66 -2.84 -3.94 -14.14
N TYR A 67 -2.25 -4.62 -15.12
CA TYR A 67 -2.75 -5.94 -15.54
C TYR A 67 -2.62 -6.98 -14.45
N LEU A 68 -1.50 -6.98 -13.74
CA LEU A 68 -1.32 -7.92 -12.63
C LEU A 68 -2.33 -7.66 -11.52
N ALA A 69 -2.59 -6.42 -11.18
CA ALA A 69 -3.60 -6.09 -10.16
C ALA A 69 -4.97 -6.65 -10.52
N GLY A 70 -5.38 -6.53 -11.79
CA GLY A 70 -6.62 -7.09 -12.27
C GLY A 70 -6.66 -8.62 -12.20
N THR A 71 -5.55 -9.27 -12.54
CA THR A 71 -5.41 -10.72 -12.44
C THR A 71 -5.52 -11.18 -10.99
N LEU A 72 -4.85 -10.48 -10.08
CA LEU A 72 -4.90 -10.80 -8.65
C LEU A 72 -6.30 -10.61 -8.08
N ALA A 73 -7.00 -9.56 -8.49
CA ALA A 73 -8.39 -9.30 -8.07
C ALA A 73 -9.34 -10.40 -8.54
N SER A 74 -9.07 -11.01 -9.69
CA SER A 74 -9.83 -12.17 -10.18
C SER A 74 -9.50 -13.45 -9.43
N ARG A 75 -8.24 -13.58 -8.98
CA ARG A 75 -7.76 -14.80 -8.31
C ARG A 75 -8.16 -14.84 -6.84
N TYR A 76 -8.18 -13.72 -6.17
CA TYR A 76 -8.46 -13.63 -4.74
C TYR A 76 -9.72 -12.81 -4.50
N ALA A 77 -10.72 -13.41 -3.82
CA ALA A 77 -12.03 -12.78 -3.66
C ALA A 77 -12.06 -11.71 -2.56
N LYS A 78 -11.23 -11.84 -1.53
CA LYS A 78 -11.29 -10.95 -0.36
C LYS A 78 -10.51 -9.64 -0.50
N PRO A 79 -9.27 -9.62 -1.01
CA PRO A 79 -8.57 -8.35 -1.18
C PRO A 79 -9.31 -7.42 -2.16
N SER A 80 -9.35 -6.14 -1.84
CA SER A 80 -9.91 -5.13 -2.75
C SER A 80 -8.99 -4.94 -3.95
N ILE A 81 -9.47 -4.21 -4.96
CA ILE A 81 -8.61 -3.85 -6.10
C ILE A 81 -7.42 -3.01 -5.63
N TYR A 82 -7.61 -2.13 -4.65
CA TYR A 82 -6.52 -1.31 -4.11
C TYR A 82 -5.48 -2.16 -3.38
N ASP A 83 -5.91 -3.18 -2.65
CA ASP A 83 -5.01 -4.15 -2.04
C ASP A 83 -4.19 -4.89 -3.10
N CYS A 84 -4.85 -5.29 -4.19
CA CYS A 84 -4.19 -5.98 -5.29
C CYS A 84 -3.20 -5.06 -6.01
N ILE A 85 -3.48 -3.76 -6.09
CA ILE A 85 -2.54 -2.77 -6.62
C ILE A 85 -1.27 -2.73 -5.77
N ALA A 86 -1.41 -2.67 -4.45
CA ALA A 86 -0.24 -2.65 -3.56
C ALA A 86 0.60 -3.92 -3.72
N LEU A 87 -0.04 -5.07 -3.84
CA LEU A 87 0.63 -6.35 -4.04
C LEU A 87 1.33 -6.41 -5.41
N ALA A 88 0.65 -5.93 -6.47
CA ALA A 88 1.23 -5.91 -7.82
C ALA A 88 2.49 -5.06 -7.88
N ILE A 89 2.48 -3.89 -7.24
CA ILE A 89 3.66 -3.02 -7.15
C ILE A 89 4.80 -3.77 -6.46
N ALA A 90 4.51 -4.39 -5.32
CA ALA A 90 5.53 -5.12 -4.57
C ALA A 90 6.12 -6.26 -5.39
N LYS A 91 5.26 -7.03 -6.07
CA LYS A 91 5.71 -8.20 -6.84
C LYS A 91 6.54 -7.81 -8.04
N ILE A 92 6.09 -6.85 -8.84
CA ILE A 92 6.77 -6.47 -10.08
C ILE A 92 8.06 -5.72 -9.80
N ARG A 93 8.08 -4.85 -8.80
CA ARG A 93 9.27 -4.08 -8.46
C ARG A 93 10.22 -4.81 -7.50
N GLY A 94 9.83 -5.99 -7.03
CA GLY A 94 10.66 -6.75 -6.07
C GLY A 94 10.75 -6.08 -4.72
N LEU A 95 9.66 -5.49 -4.23
CA LEU A 95 9.61 -4.78 -2.96
C LEU A 95 8.90 -5.59 -1.89
N THR A 96 9.22 -5.28 -0.64
CA THR A 96 8.45 -5.78 0.49
C THR A 96 7.08 -5.10 0.51
N LEU A 97 6.04 -5.84 0.85
CA LEU A 97 4.71 -5.32 1.07
C LEU A 97 4.47 -5.13 2.57
N LEU A 98 4.11 -3.91 2.96
CA LEU A 98 3.69 -3.62 4.32
C LEU A 98 2.16 -3.53 4.35
N THR A 99 1.52 -4.44 5.08
CA THR A 99 0.05 -4.52 5.12
C THR A 99 -0.46 -4.81 6.53
N GLY A 100 -1.62 -4.20 6.86
CA GLY A 100 -2.39 -4.52 8.06
C GLY A 100 -3.55 -5.46 7.78
N ASP A 101 -3.71 -5.94 6.54
CA ASP A 101 -4.85 -6.73 6.11
C ASP A 101 -4.50 -8.22 6.03
N GLY A 102 -5.24 -9.07 6.77
CA GLY A 102 -5.01 -10.51 6.79
C GLY A 102 -5.21 -11.19 5.43
N PRO A 103 -6.33 -10.98 4.73
CA PRO A 103 -6.53 -11.54 3.40
C PRO A 103 -5.47 -11.13 2.38
N LEU A 104 -5.03 -9.88 2.41
CA LEU A 104 -3.96 -9.43 1.52
C LEU A 104 -2.64 -10.12 1.85
N ARG A 105 -2.33 -10.27 3.14
CA ARG A 105 -1.11 -10.98 3.55
C ARG A 105 -1.11 -12.43 3.06
N LYS A 106 -2.26 -13.12 3.15
CA LYS A 106 -2.39 -14.49 2.64
C LYS A 106 -2.18 -14.55 1.14
N ALA A 107 -2.75 -13.61 0.40
CA ALA A 107 -2.55 -13.53 -1.05
C ALA A 107 -1.07 -13.30 -1.38
N ALA A 108 -0.40 -12.41 -0.65
CA ALA A 108 1.02 -12.12 -0.86
C ALA A 108 1.89 -13.37 -0.64
N VAL A 109 1.61 -14.14 0.40
CA VAL A 109 2.32 -15.38 0.67
C VAL A 109 2.10 -16.40 -0.46
N ALA A 110 0.87 -16.53 -0.96
CA ALA A 110 0.55 -17.44 -2.06
C ALA A 110 1.25 -17.04 -3.37
N GLU A 111 1.48 -15.77 -3.59
CA GLU A 111 2.16 -15.26 -4.80
C GLU A 111 3.69 -15.33 -4.69
N GLY A 112 4.18 -15.56 -3.50
CA GLY A 112 5.63 -15.55 -3.25
C GLY A 112 6.13 -14.15 -3.04
#